data_989f984ec89a755d761dccebb4bfa8f0
#
_entry.id   989f984ec89a755d761dccebb4bfa8f0
#
_cell.length_a   1.000
_cell.length_b   1.000
_cell.length_c   1.000
_cell.angle_alpha   90.00
_cell.angle_beta   90.00
_cell.angle_gamma   90.00
#
_symmetry.space_group_name_H-M   'P 1'
#
loop_
_entity.id
_entity.type
_entity.pdbx_description
1 polymer ?
#
loop_
_entity_poly.entity_id
_entity_poly.type
_entity_poly.pdbx_seq_one_letter_code
_entity_poly.pdbx_strand_id
1 'polypeptide(L)'
;MEGSYVLGINMMSDGLDNENTRNKLKELALDDSETNETDLMKTDIGFRLYVSETDYPLVSYAKKLCDRLKQAGFSVDLKEYSNTMMLSRVVSRKYDVFLASDDFIDVTTLSQMDYMIMDSEEMR
;
A
#
# COMPACT_ATOMS: atom_id res chain seq x y z
N MET A 1 -3.59 19.41 -1.03
CA MET A 1 -2.46 18.96 -0.23
C MET A 1 -1.26 18.71 -1.14
N GLU A 2 -0.17 19.33 -0.81
CA GLU A 2 1.07 19.13 -1.55
C GLU A 2 1.89 18.03 -0.88
N GLY A 3 2.52 17.22 -1.68
CA GLY A 3 3.38 16.19 -1.16
C GLY A 3 3.26 14.90 -1.94
N SER A 4 4.19 14.03 -1.69
CA SER A 4 4.22 12.71 -2.27
C SER A 4 3.99 11.67 -1.18
N TYR A 5 3.45 10.54 -1.58
CA TYR A 5 3.19 9.42 -0.68
C TYR A 5 3.89 8.17 -1.19
N VAL A 6 4.26 7.32 -0.27
CA VAL A 6 4.97 6.08 -0.59
C VAL A 6 4.03 4.90 -0.33
N LEU A 7 3.89 4.05 -1.33
CA LEU A 7 3.31 2.72 -1.18
C LEU A 7 4.47 1.74 -1.10
N GLY A 8 4.71 1.18 0.08
CA GLY A 8 5.81 0.26 0.30
C GLY A 8 5.31 -1.17 0.41
N ILE A 9 5.99 -2.09 -0.25
CA ILE A 9 5.62 -3.51 -0.27
C ILE A 9 6.79 -4.33 0.25
N ASN A 10 6.53 -5.15 1.26
CA ASN A 10 7.53 -6.04 1.81
C ASN A 10 7.68 -7.25 0.90
N MET A 11 8.80 -7.35 0.20
CA MET A 11 9.06 -8.43 -0.73
C MET A 11 9.24 -9.78 -0.05
N MET A 12 9.39 -9.79 1.26
CA MET A 12 9.56 -11.02 2.05
C MET A 12 8.23 -11.58 2.58
N SER A 13 7.14 -10.83 2.42
CA SER A 13 5.82 -11.30 2.88
C SER A 13 5.27 -12.37 1.96
N ASP A 14 4.55 -13.32 2.54
CA ASP A 14 3.90 -14.40 1.81
C ASP A 14 2.96 -13.85 0.73
N GLY A 15 3.12 -14.31 -0.49
CA GLY A 15 2.32 -13.86 -1.62
C GLY A 15 2.81 -12.57 -2.25
N LEU A 16 3.59 -11.76 -1.53
CA LEU A 16 4.13 -10.50 -2.04
C LEU A 16 5.57 -10.65 -2.55
N ASP A 17 6.14 -11.83 -2.43
CA ASP A 17 7.44 -12.16 -3.00
C ASP A 17 7.40 -12.33 -4.53
N ASN A 18 6.21 -12.37 -5.10
CA ASN A 18 5.99 -12.49 -6.54
C ASN A 18 5.92 -11.09 -7.17
N GLU A 19 6.81 -10.82 -8.11
CA GLU A 19 6.88 -9.52 -8.79
C GLU A 19 5.57 -9.17 -9.52
N ASN A 20 4.94 -10.15 -10.14
CA ASN A 20 3.66 -9.92 -10.84
C ASN A 20 2.57 -9.46 -9.89
N THR A 21 2.53 -10.03 -8.70
CA THR A 21 1.57 -9.63 -7.67
C THR A 21 1.83 -8.21 -7.22
N ARG A 22 3.10 -7.86 -6.97
CA ARG A 22 3.46 -6.50 -6.56
C ARG A 22 3.13 -5.48 -7.66
N ASN A 23 3.40 -5.81 -8.92
CA ASN A 23 3.08 -4.93 -10.03
C ASN A 23 1.57 -4.70 -10.17
N LYS A 24 0.77 -5.74 -9.99
CA LYS A 24 -0.69 -5.62 -10.01
C LYS A 24 -1.20 -4.73 -8.89
N LEU A 25 -0.63 -4.86 -7.71
CA LEU A 25 -0.98 -4.03 -6.57
C LEU A 25 -0.68 -2.55 -6.85
N LYS A 26 0.48 -2.26 -7.46
CA LYS A 26 0.86 -0.89 -7.83
C LYS A 26 -0.07 -0.32 -8.89
N GLU A 27 -0.46 -1.11 -9.89
CA GLU A 27 -1.41 -0.68 -10.92
C GLU A 27 -2.75 -0.30 -10.31
N LEU A 28 -3.24 -1.12 -9.39
CA LEU A 28 -4.51 -0.86 -8.73
C LEU A 28 -4.46 0.40 -7.86
N ALA A 29 -3.30 0.70 -7.30
CA ALA A 29 -3.13 1.90 -6.50
C ALA A 29 -3.20 3.18 -7.35
N LEU A 30 -2.76 3.13 -8.60
CA LEU A 30 -2.77 4.28 -9.50
C LEU A 30 -4.03 4.41 -10.33
N ASP A 31 -4.82 3.36 -10.43
CA ASP A 31 -5.95 3.30 -11.35
C ASP A 31 -7.25 3.71 -10.67
N ASP A 32 -7.81 4.84 -11.09
CA ASP A 32 -9.10 5.33 -10.63
C ASP A 32 -10.28 4.68 -11.35
N SER A 33 -10.02 3.99 -12.44
CA SER A 33 -11.08 3.38 -13.23
C SER A 33 -11.66 2.16 -12.52
N GLU A 34 -12.89 1.82 -12.86
CA GLU A 34 -13.51 0.61 -12.34
C GLU A 34 -12.71 -0.60 -12.76
N THR A 35 -12.45 -1.48 -11.80
CA THR A 35 -11.76 -2.72 -12.07
C THR A 35 -12.60 -3.54 -13.06
N ASN A 36 -12.01 -3.85 -14.18
CA ASN A 36 -12.68 -4.67 -15.19
C ASN A 36 -12.76 -6.10 -14.67
N GLU A 37 -13.91 -6.75 -14.83
CA GLU A 37 -14.09 -8.13 -14.39
C GLU A 37 -13.07 -9.09 -14.98
N THR A 38 -12.57 -8.79 -16.17
CA THR A 38 -11.56 -9.62 -16.82
C THR A 38 -10.19 -9.54 -16.12
N ASP A 39 -9.98 -8.53 -15.29
CA ASP A 39 -8.73 -8.32 -14.57
C ASP A 39 -8.74 -8.95 -13.17
N LEU A 40 -9.82 -9.64 -12.81
CA LEU A 40 -9.92 -10.31 -11.55
C LEU A 40 -8.86 -11.40 -11.42
N MET A 41 -8.00 -11.24 -10.43
CA MET A 41 -7.05 -12.26 -10.07
C MET A 41 -7.72 -13.24 -9.10
N LYS A 42 -7.82 -14.49 -9.49
CA LYS A 42 -8.24 -15.52 -8.55
C LYS A 42 -7.02 -15.85 -7.68
N THR A 43 -6.91 -15.16 -6.57
CA THR A 43 -5.79 -15.35 -5.68
C THR A 43 -6.28 -15.50 -4.24
N ASP A 44 -5.59 -16.35 -3.48
CA ASP A 44 -5.80 -16.49 -2.05
C ASP A 44 -4.87 -15.57 -1.26
N ILE A 45 -4.20 -14.64 -1.94
CA ILE A 45 -3.22 -13.75 -1.31
C ILE A 45 -3.94 -12.78 -0.38
N GLY A 46 -3.54 -12.82 0.88
CA GLY A 46 -4.01 -11.90 1.89
C GLY A 46 -2.85 -11.12 2.49
N PHE A 47 -3.09 -9.85 2.82
CA PHE A 47 -2.08 -9.02 3.46
C PHE A 47 -2.73 -7.91 4.27
N ARG A 48 -1.93 -7.29 5.10
CA ARG A 48 -2.34 -6.14 5.92
C ARG A 48 -1.80 -4.87 5.27
N LEU A 49 -2.67 -3.87 5.17
CA LEU A 49 -2.31 -2.55 4.68
C LEU A 49 -2.24 -1.60 5.88
N TYR A 50 -1.06 -1.03 6.12
CA TYR A 50 -0.83 -0.15 7.26
C TYR A 50 -0.86 1.31 6.83
N VAL A 51 -1.49 2.15 7.65
CA VAL A 51 -1.56 3.59 7.40
C VAL A 51 -1.57 4.34 8.73
N SER A 52 -1.04 5.57 8.73
CA SER A 52 -1.06 6.41 9.94
C SER A 52 -2.46 6.90 10.22
N GLU A 53 -2.93 6.69 11.44
CA GLU A 53 -4.29 7.08 11.88
C GLU A 53 -4.51 8.59 11.88
N THR A 54 -3.45 9.39 11.92
CA THR A 54 -3.55 10.86 11.95
C THR A 54 -3.52 11.51 10.58
N ASP A 55 -3.19 10.76 9.54
CA ASP A 55 -3.17 11.28 8.17
C ASP A 55 -4.50 10.97 7.50
N TYR A 56 -5.51 11.82 7.76
CA TYR A 56 -6.87 11.57 7.32
C TYR A 56 -7.03 11.45 5.80
N PRO A 57 -6.40 12.29 4.96
CA PRO A 57 -6.49 12.10 3.52
C PRO A 57 -5.94 10.74 3.08
N LEU A 58 -4.85 10.31 3.70
CA LEU A 58 -4.22 9.04 3.38
C LEU A 58 -5.07 7.86 3.85
N VAL A 59 -5.69 7.97 5.03
CA VAL A 59 -6.62 6.95 5.54
C VAL A 59 -7.80 6.80 4.57
N SER A 60 -8.35 7.90 4.11
CA SER A 60 -9.46 7.89 3.15
C SER A 60 -9.07 7.18 1.85
N TYR A 61 -7.89 7.49 1.33
CA TYR A 61 -7.38 6.83 0.14
C TYR A 61 -7.15 5.33 0.39
N ALA A 62 -6.60 4.99 1.56
CA ALA A 62 -6.33 3.60 1.92
C ALA A 62 -7.61 2.75 1.92
N LYS A 63 -8.71 3.33 2.39
CA LYS A 63 -10.00 2.65 2.37
C LYS A 63 -10.47 2.37 0.94
N LYS A 64 -10.31 3.34 0.05
CA LYS A 64 -10.64 3.18 -1.37
C LYS A 64 -9.76 2.11 -2.01
N LEU A 65 -8.47 2.14 -1.70
CA LEU A 65 -7.53 1.15 -2.22
C LEU A 65 -7.88 -0.25 -1.73
N CYS A 66 -8.25 -0.40 -0.48
CA CYS A 66 -8.70 -1.69 0.05
C CYS A 66 -9.88 -2.24 -0.74
N ASP A 67 -10.85 -1.40 -1.06
CA ASP A 67 -12.01 -1.82 -1.83
C ASP A 67 -11.61 -2.28 -3.23
N ARG A 68 -10.72 -1.54 -3.89
CA ARG A 68 -10.20 -1.94 -5.22
C ARG A 68 -9.48 -3.28 -5.16
N LEU A 69 -8.65 -3.46 -4.14
CA LEU A 69 -7.88 -4.69 -3.98
C LEU A 69 -8.79 -5.89 -3.71
N LYS A 70 -9.81 -5.71 -2.89
CA LYS A 70 -10.79 -6.76 -2.63
C LYS A 70 -11.55 -7.14 -3.89
N GLN A 71 -11.92 -6.15 -4.70
CA GLN A 71 -12.59 -6.40 -5.98
C GLN A 71 -11.69 -7.15 -6.95
N ALA A 72 -10.38 -6.95 -6.85
CA ALA A 72 -9.40 -7.65 -7.69
C ALA A 72 -9.07 -9.05 -7.18
N GLY A 73 -9.60 -9.46 -6.03
CA GLY A 73 -9.42 -10.80 -5.51
C GLY A 73 -8.49 -10.93 -4.30
N PHE A 74 -7.93 -9.83 -3.82
CA PHE A 74 -7.07 -9.85 -2.64
C PHE A 74 -7.90 -9.82 -1.35
N SER A 75 -7.38 -10.45 -0.30
CA SER A 75 -7.89 -10.31 1.05
C SER A 75 -7.07 -9.25 1.76
N VAL A 76 -7.65 -8.09 2.04
CA VAL A 76 -6.91 -6.96 2.61
C VAL A 76 -7.50 -6.59 3.97
N ASP A 77 -6.63 -6.45 4.96
CA ASP A 77 -6.98 -6.01 6.29
C ASP A 77 -6.31 -4.66 6.54
N LEU A 78 -7.11 -3.60 6.63
CA LEU A 78 -6.60 -2.24 6.86
C LEU A 78 -6.28 -2.04 8.33
N LYS A 79 -5.06 -1.62 8.63
CA LYS A 79 -4.59 -1.33 9.99
C LYS A 79 -4.20 0.14 10.10
N GLU A 80 -4.83 0.85 11.02
CA GLU A 80 -4.50 2.24 11.32
C GLU A 80 -3.68 2.28 12.60
N TYR A 81 -2.49 2.84 12.50
CA TYR A 81 -1.54 2.91 13.62
C TYR A 81 -1.07 4.35 13.85
N SER A 82 -0.60 4.63 15.05
CA SER A 82 0.10 5.89 15.33
C SER A 82 1.37 5.99 14.50
N ASN A 83 1.88 7.21 14.33
CA ASN A 83 3.13 7.42 13.58
C ASN A 83 4.29 6.64 14.19
N THR A 84 4.36 6.57 15.51
CA THR A 84 5.41 5.82 16.21
C THR A 84 5.34 4.33 15.88
N MET A 85 4.13 3.76 15.92
CA MET A 85 3.94 2.35 15.57
C MET A 85 4.24 2.07 14.12
N MET A 86 3.82 2.97 13.21
CA MET A 86 4.11 2.86 11.79
C MET A 86 5.62 2.81 11.53
N LEU A 87 6.35 3.76 12.12
CA LEU A 87 7.79 3.83 11.93
C LEU A 87 8.47 2.58 12.47
N SER A 88 8.06 2.12 13.65
CA SER A 88 8.60 0.91 14.25
C SER A 88 8.39 -0.31 13.34
N ARG A 89 7.19 -0.46 12.78
CA ARG A 89 6.88 -1.57 11.89
C ARG A 89 7.68 -1.52 10.60
N VAL A 90 7.80 -0.35 10.01
CA VAL A 90 8.54 -0.17 8.75
C VAL A 90 10.02 -0.44 8.94
N VAL A 91 10.62 0.12 9.99
CA VAL A 91 12.05 -0.05 10.26
C VAL A 91 12.39 -1.50 10.60
N SER A 92 11.53 -2.19 11.34
CA SER A 92 11.75 -3.59 11.72
C SER A 92 11.25 -4.58 10.65
N ARG A 93 10.72 -4.09 9.53
CA ARG A 93 10.17 -4.89 8.42
C ARG A 93 9.02 -5.80 8.85
N LYS A 94 8.25 -5.38 9.84
CA LYS A 94 7.08 -6.11 10.33
C LYS A 94 5.81 -5.56 9.73
N TYR A 95 5.73 -5.54 8.41
CA TYR A 95 4.58 -5.06 7.66
C TYR A 95 4.46 -5.86 6.37
N ASP A 96 3.29 -5.82 5.75
CA ASP A 96 3.08 -6.39 4.41
C ASP A 96 3.11 -5.27 3.36
N VAL A 97 2.17 -4.34 3.46
CA VAL A 97 2.08 -3.17 2.60
C VAL A 97 1.80 -1.96 3.49
N PHE A 98 2.40 -0.82 3.18
CA PHE A 98 2.09 0.40 3.94
C PHE A 98 1.93 1.60 3.01
N LEU A 99 1.20 2.59 3.51
CA LEU A 99 1.06 3.90 2.89
C LEU A 99 1.54 4.94 3.88
N ALA A 100 2.44 5.81 3.45
CA ALA A 100 2.98 6.86 4.30
C ALA A 100 3.38 8.07 3.47
N SER A 101 3.48 9.24 4.13
CA SER A 101 4.05 10.42 3.50
C SER A 101 5.53 10.18 3.21
N ASP A 102 6.04 10.75 2.13
CA ASP A 102 7.45 10.60 1.76
C ASP A 102 8.41 11.20 2.81
N ASP A 103 7.92 12.18 3.58
CA ASP A 103 8.68 12.76 4.69
C ASP A 103 8.85 11.80 5.87
N PHE A 104 8.04 10.77 5.91
CA PHE A 104 7.99 9.82 7.01
C PHE A 104 9.09 8.75 6.92
N ILE A 105 9.48 8.39 5.70
CA ILE A 105 10.39 7.27 5.44
C ILE A 105 11.67 7.80 4.78
N ASP A 106 12.83 7.41 5.30
CA ASP A 106 14.10 7.81 4.72
C ASP A 106 14.47 6.94 3.51
N VAL A 107 15.42 7.43 2.72
CA VAL A 107 15.87 6.77 1.49
C VAL A 107 16.50 5.40 1.77
N THR A 108 17.20 5.29 2.90
CA THR A 108 17.84 4.03 3.28
C THR A 108 16.80 2.94 3.51
N THR A 109 15.72 3.29 4.18
CA THR A 109 14.61 2.35 4.42
C THR A 109 13.94 1.96 3.11
N LEU A 110 13.70 2.92 2.22
CA LEU A 110 13.07 2.66 0.92
C LEU A 110 13.88 1.70 0.06
N SER A 111 15.20 1.75 0.13
CA SER A 111 16.05 0.88 -0.68
C SER A 111 15.90 -0.61 -0.34
N GLN A 112 15.24 -0.94 0.79
CA GLN A 112 15.09 -2.30 1.27
C GLN A 112 13.74 -2.93 0.90
N MET A 113 12.91 -2.21 0.15
CA MET A 113 11.57 -2.68 -0.21
C MET A 113 11.25 -2.35 -1.66
N ASP A 114 10.21 -2.99 -2.18
CA ASP A 114 9.60 -2.58 -3.45
C ASP A 114 8.62 -1.45 -3.12
N TYR A 115 8.81 -0.29 -3.73
CA TYR A 115 8.00 0.87 -3.41
C TYR A 115 7.62 1.65 -4.65
N MET A 116 6.58 2.47 -4.51
CA MET A 116 6.10 3.37 -5.54
C MET A 116 5.79 4.71 -4.89
N ILE A 117 6.21 5.79 -5.54
CA ILE A 117 5.90 7.14 -5.06
C ILE A 117 4.70 7.66 -5.86
N MET A 118 3.71 8.15 -5.15
CA MET A 118 2.49 8.72 -5.73
C MET A 118 2.37 10.16 -5.27
N ASP A 119 1.92 11.04 -6.16
CA ASP A 119 1.58 12.40 -5.76
C ASP A 119 0.12 12.48 -5.28
N SER A 120 -0.24 13.61 -4.66
CA SER A 120 -1.57 13.77 -4.09
C SER A 120 -2.68 13.75 -5.14
N GLU A 121 -2.38 14.05 -6.39
CA GLU A 121 -3.36 14.01 -7.47
C GLU A 121 -3.70 12.58 -7.89
N GLU A 122 -2.72 11.69 -7.85
CA GLU A 122 -2.90 10.29 -8.18
C GLU A 122 -3.75 9.55 -7.15
N MET A 123 -3.92 10.14 -5.98
CA MET A 123 -4.61 9.51 -4.85
C MET A 123 -6.09 9.92 -4.72
N ARG A 124 -6.64 10.51 -5.73
CA ARG A 124 -8.05 10.92 -5.72
C ARG A 124 -9.03 9.78 -5.91
#